data_cd1d9603d64a3beb19c0bc6133da34de
#
_entry.id   cd1d9603d64a3beb19c0bc6133da34de
#
_cell.length_a   1.000
_cell.length_b   1.000
_cell.length_c   1.000
_cell.angle_alpha   90.00
_cell.angle_beta   90.00
_cell.angle_gamma   90.00
#
_symmetry.space_group_name_H-M   'P 1'
#
loop_
_entity.id
_entity.type
_entity.pdbx_description
1 polymer ?
#
loop_
_entity_poly.entity_id
_entity_poly.type
_entity_poly.pdbx_seq_one_letter_code
_entity_poly.pdbx_strand_id
1 'polypeptide(L)'
;LYLAFGAPHYSLMAPKKYLDRFPASMERDRRTHLAMVAAVDDVVGSLLDRVDQLGIARDTVVYYQSDNGATREERASSYGKPATGGSNGKFRGYKQGLFDGGMHVPAILRAPGFLEPGRVEARPMMSMDLLPTFLSMAGGSAPPGVDGHSILPILKGDAQPHEYMFWEFGKGRAVRNGDWKLLLNPPQFPGDPVADKVWLSNLEADPSERRNLAASEPDRVRKLIERIRSWERYVNIPAADLVE
;
A
#
# COMPACT_ATOMS: atom_id res chain seq x y z
N LEU A 1 13.49 11.30 12.13
CA LEU A 1 14.06 9.95 12.11
C LEU A 1 13.33 9.10 11.07
N TYR A 2 14.05 8.38 10.21
CA TYR A 2 13.52 7.39 9.29
C TYR A 2 14.09 6.02 9.67
N LEU A 3 13.20 5.06 9.94
CA LEU A 3 13.56 3.69 10.31
C LEU A 3 13.04 2.71 9.26
N ALA A 4 13.93 2.28 8.37
CA ALA A 4 13.64 1.26 7.38
C ALA A 4 13.94 -0.13 7.96
N PHE A 5 12.89 -0.87 8.33
CA PHE A 5 13.03 -2.23 8.82
C PHE A 5 13.30 -3.20 7.67
N GLY A 6 14.30 -4.07 7.80
CA GLY A 6 14.49 -5.19 6.88
C GLY A 6 13.43 -6.29 7.04
N ALA A 7 12.91 -6.49 8.25
CA ALA A 7 11.82 -7.41 8.53
C ALA A 7 10.46 -6.78 8.16
N PRO A 8 9.50 -7.58 7.67
CA PRO A 8 9.50 -9.04 7.48
C PRO A 8 9.95 -9.52 6.08
N HIS A 9 10.81 -8.77 5.38
CA HIS A 9 11.35 -9.18 4.08
C HIS A 9 12.16 -10.49 4.20
N TYR A 10 12.22 -11.27 3.12
CA TYR A 10 13.06 -12.46 3.11
C TYR A 10 14.58 -12.07 3.19
N SER A 11 15.44 -12.96 3.70
CA SER A 11 15.19 -14.37 4.08
C SER A 11 14.41 -14.49 5.38
N LEU A 12 13.48 -15.45 5.42
CA LEU A 12 12.63 -15.67 6.58
C LEU A 12 13.45 -16.24 7.74
N MET A 13 13.73 -15.43 8.73
CA MET A 13 14.45 -15.81 9.97
C MET A 13 13.93 -14.97 11.15
N ALA A 14 13.67 -15.65 12.25
CA ALA A 14 13.30 -14.99 13.50
C ALA A 14 13.97 -15.66 14.71
N PRO A 15 14.36 -14.90 15.74
CA PRO A 15 14.82 -15.45 17.00
C PRO A 15 13.78 -16.37 17.65
N LYS A 16 14.25 -17.43 18.35
CA LYS A 16 13.38 -18.41 19.00
C LYS A 16 12.31 -17.79 19.90
N LYS A 17 12.65 -16.74 20.65
CA LYS A 17 11.70 -16.04 21.54
C LYS A 17 10.45 -15.50 20.80
N TYR A 18 10.57 -15.16 19.51
CA TYR A 18 9.43 -14.71 18.70
C TYR A 18 8.72 -15.88 18.04
N LEU A 19 9.46 -16.90 17.60
CA LEU A 19 8.86 -18.13 17.06
C LEU A 19 7.97 -18.82 18.11
N ASP A 20 8.38 -18.82 19.37
CA ASP A 20 7.64 -19.46 20.47
C ASP A 20 6.32 -18.72 20.82
N ARG A 21 6.09 -17.52 20.30
CA ARG A 21 4.78 -16.82 20.40
C ARG A 21 3.68 -17.45 19.52
N PHE A 22 4.06 -18.32 18.58
CA PHE A 22 3.14 -18.91 17.60
C PHE A 22 3.18 -20.42 17.66
N PRO A 23 2.03 -21.12 17.41
CA PRO A 23 1.96 -22.57 17.48
C PRO A 23 3.01 -23.27 16.59
N ALA A 24 3.65 -24.31 17.11
CA ALA A 24 4.63 -25.10 16.36
C ALA A 24 4.01 -25.86 15.17
N SER A 25 2.70 -26.11 15.22
CA SER A 25 1.91 -26.72 14.15
C SER A 25 1.57 -25.77 12.99
N MET A 26 1.84 -24.45 13.15
CA MET A 26 1.63 -23.49 12.07
C MET A 26 2.60 -23.77 10.92
N GLU A 27 2.15 -23.53 9.68
CA GLU A 27 3.01 -23.62 8.50
C GLU A 27 4.29 -22.76 8.72
N ARG A 28 5.44 -23.29 8.35
CA ARG A 28 6.76 -22.75 8.72
C ARG A 28 6.97 -21.31 8.25
N ASP A 29 6.69 -21.04 6.98
CA ASP A 29 6.94 -19.71 6.43
C ASP A 29 5.98 -18.68 7.05
N ARG A 30 4.71 -19.08 7.27
CA ARG A 30 3.73 -18.24 7.97
C ARG A 30 4.14 -17.95 9.40
N ARG A 31 4.57 -18.98 10.13
CA ARG A 31 5.05 -18.85 11.52
C ARG A 31 6.25 -17.92 11.61
N THR A 32 7.21 -18.11 10.72
CA THR A 32 8.44 -17.30 10.72
C THR A 32 8.14 -15.85 10.36
N HIS A 33 7.30 -15.62 9.35
CA HIS A 33 6.87 -14.28 8.96
C HIS A 33 6.16 -13.55 10.12
N LEU A 34 5.23 -14.20 10.80
CA LEU A 34 4.55 -13.62 11.96
C LEU A 34 5.52 -13.33 13.11
N ALA A 35 6.51 -14.20 13.34
CA ALA A 35 7.55 -13.97 14.34
C ALA A 35 8.44 -12.75 13.98
N MET A 36 8.74 -12.54 12.70
CA MET A 36 9.44 -11.33 12.22
C MET A 36 8.60 -10.07 12.44
N VAL A 37 7.30 -10.12 12.14
CA VAL A 37 6.37 -9.00 12.39
C VAL A 37 6.30 -8.69 13.88
N ALA A 38 6.21 -9.72 14.75
CA ALA A 38 6.21 -9.53 16.21
C ALA A 38 7.51 -8.90 16.73
N ALA A 39 8.63 -9.18 16.07
CA ALA A 39 9.91 -8.53 16.42
C ALA A 39 9.91 -7.03 16.04
N VAL A 40 9.35 -6.67 14.90
CA VAL A 40 9.17 -5.26 14.50
C VAL A 40 8.24 -4.54 15.47
N ASP A 41 7.13 -5.19 15.86
CA ASP A 41 6.15 -4.65 16.80
C ASP A 41 6.80 -4.31 18.17
N ASP A 42 7.60 -5.22 18.72
CA ASP A 42 8.35 -4.96 19.97
C ASP A 42 9.30 -3.76 19.86
N VAL A 43 9.96 -3.58 18.71
CA VAL A 43 10.85 -2.43 18.47
C VAL A 43 10.07 -1.13 18.37
N VAL A 44 8.95 -1.16 17.64
CA VAL A 44 8.05 0.02 17.55
C VAL A 44 7.49 0.37 18.91
N GLY A 45 7.05 -0.61 19.71
CA GLY A 45 6.61 -0.40 21.09
C GLY A 45 7.68 0.28 21.95
N SER A 46 8.91 -0.24 21.93
CA SER A 46 10.03 0.34 22.68
C SER A 46 10.34 1.79 22.27
N LEU A 47 10.18 2.12 20.98
CA LEU A 47 10.36 3.47 20.48
C LEU A 47 9.24 4.41 20.98
N LEU A 48 8.01 3.96 20.98
CA LEU A 48 6.87 4.73 21.50
C LEU A 48 7.00 4.96 22.99
N ASP A 49 7.39 3.94 23.76
CA ASP A 49 7.69 4.05 25.20
C ASP A 49 8.78 5.10 25.45
N ARG A 50 9.80 5.12 24.59
CA ARG A 50 10.89 6.10 24.73
C ARG A 50 10.43 7.53 24.46
N VAL A 51 9.58 7.75 23.46
CA VAL A 51 8.96 9.06 23.17
C VAL A 51 8.14 9.54 24.38
N ASP A 52 7.36 8.63 24.99
CA ASP A 52 6.54 8.94 26.16
C ASP A 52 7.38 9.22 27.40
N GLN A 53 8.43 8.43 27.67
CA GLN A 53 9.39 8.67 28.79
C GLN A 53 10.12 10.00 28.67
N LEU A 54 10.40 10.46 27.47
CA LEU A 54 11.04 11.76 27.22
C LEU A 54 10.06 12.95 27.36
N GLY A 55 8.77 12.69 27.51
CA GLY A 55 7.75 13.73 27.62
C GLY A 55 7.48 14.51 26.32
N ILE A 56 7.93 13.99 25.17
CA ILE A 56 7.83 14.68 23.87
C ILE A 56 6.71 14.16 22.97
N ALA A 57 5.81 13.33 23.48
CA ALA A 57 4.78 12.68 22.68
C ALA A 57 3.85 13.66 21.96
N ARG A 58 3.52 14.81 22.58
CA ARG A 58 2.65 15.83 21.97
C ARG A 58 3.31 16.61 20.83
N ASP A 59 4.63 16.63 20.80
CA ASP A 59 5.45 17.31 19.79
C ASP A 59 6.06 16.32 18.78
N THR A 60 5.62 15.05 18.82
CA THR A 60 6.15 13.99 17.97
C THR A 60 5.03 13.36 17.13
N VAL A 61 5.25 13.33 15.82
CA VAL A 61 4.43 12.58 14.87
C VAL A 61 5.13 11.26 14.58
N VAL A 62 4.43 10.15 14.77
CA VAL A 62 4.92 8.81 14.42
C VAL A 62 4.01 8.25 13.31
N TYR A 63 4.61 7.92 12.18
CA TYR A 63 3.93 7.27 11.07
C TYR A 63 4.55 5.90 10.80
N TYR A 64 3.71 4.89 10.74
CA TYR A 64 4.08 3.52 10.37
C TYR A 64 3.34 3.10 9.12
N GLN A 65 4.03 2.47 8.19
CA GLN A 65 3.45 1.95 6.95
C GLN A 65 4.22 0.74 6.47
N SER A 66 3.54 -0.23 5.83
CA SER A 66 4.19 -1.20 4.95
C SER A 66 4.51 -0.55 3.61
N ASP A 67 5.59 -0.96 2.97
CA ASP A 67 6.00 -0.44 1.65
C ASP A 67 5.20 -1.03 0.49
N ASN A 68 4.78 -2.29 0.62
CA ASN A 68 3.96 -3.01 -0.36
C ASN A 68 3.19 -4.17 0.30
N GLY A 69 2.32 -4.79 -0.46
CA GLY A 69 1.61 -5.99 -0.04
C GLY A 69 2.53 -7.23 0.06
N ALA A 70 1.97 -8.34 0.55
CA ALA A 70 2.68 -9.60 0.65
C ALA A 70 3.17 -10.09 -0.71
N THR A 71 4.29 -10.83 -0.73
CA THR A 71 4.90 -11.37 -1.95
C THR A 71 4.47 -12.80 -2.25
N ARG A 72 4.54 -13.19 -3.53
CA ARG A 72 4.47 -14.58 -4.02
C ARG A 72 5.78 -15.05 -4.61
N GLU A 73 6.86 -14.30 -4.46
CA GLU A 73 8.17 -14.68 -4.97
C GLU A 73 8.66 -15.99 -4.31
N GLU A 74 9.09 -16.95 -5.12
CA GLU A 74 9.57 -18.26 -4.64
C GLU A 74 10.78 -18.15 -3.72
N ARG A 75 11.65 -17.16 -3.97
CA ARG A 75 12.81 -16.86 -3.11
C ARG A 75 12.43 -16.36 -1.70
N ALA A 76 11.18 -15.95 -1.51
CA ALA A 76 10.63 -15.57 -0.21
C ALA A 76 10.00 -16.76 0.55
N SER A 77 10.16 -17.99 0.03
CA SER A 77 9.69 -19.23 0.63
C SER A 77 10.86 -20.14 1.00
N SER A 78 10.71 -20.87 2.09
CA SER A 78 11.64 -21.92 2.50
C SER A 78 11.62 -23.16 1.61
N TYR A 79 10.68 -23.26 0.67
CA TYR A 79 10.36 -24.49 -0.06
C TYR A 79 10.55 -24.34 -1.60
N GLY A 80 11.03 -23.22 -2.11
CA GLY A 80 11.11 -22.98 -3.55
C GLY A 80 9.74 -23.03 -4.25
N LYS A 81 8.70 -22.55 -3.57
CA LYS A 81 7.31 -22.45 -4.05
C LYS A 81 6.84 -21.01 -3.85
N PRO A 82 5.74 -20.60 -4.48
CA PRO A 82 5.17 -19.29 -4.19
C PRO A 82 5.01 -19.03 -2.69
N ALA A 83 5.54 -17.90 -2.21
CA ALA A 83 5.58 -17.59 -0.79
C ALA A 83 4.18 -17.51 -0.18
N THR A 84 4.04 -18.04 1.05
CA THR A 84 2.79 -18.09 1.82
C THR A 84 2.90 -17.38 3.17
N GLY A 85 4.06 -16.83 3.51
CA GLY A 85 4.31 -16.20 4.80
C GLY A 85 3.42 -14.98 5.06
N GLY A 86 3.26 -14.08 4.08
CA GLY A 86 2.38 -12.93 4.15
C GLY A 86 0.96 -13.22 3.65
N SER A 87 0.04 -12.27 3.90
CA SER A 87 -1.34 -12.33 3.40
C SER A 87 -1.87 -10.92 3.12
N ASN A 88 -2.52 -10.74 1.98
CA ASN A 88 -3.21 -9.51 1.61
C ASN A 88 -4.71 -9.55 1.94
N GLY A 89 -5.12 -10.53 2.76
CA GLY A 89 -6.51 -10.69 3.17
C GLY A 89 -7.45 -10.89 1.98
N LYS A 90 -8.43 -10.00 1.84
CA LYS A 90 -9.42 -10.03 0.75
C LYS A 90 -8.90 -9.43 -0.57
N PHE A 91 -7.80 -8.70 -0.55
CA PHE A 91 -7.32 -7.97 -1.71
C PHE A 91 -6.57 -8.91 -2.67
N ARG A 92 -6.91 -8.80 -3.95
CA ARG A 92 -6.28 -9.56 -5.03
C ARG A 92 -4.87 -9.05 -5.31
N GLY A 93 -3.99 -9.95 -5.76
CA GLY A 93 -2.62 -9.63 -6.18
C GLY A 93 -1.63 -9.56 -5.03
N TYR A 94 -0.40 -9.22 -5.38
CA TYR A 94 0.76 -9.30 -4.49
C TYR A 94 1.75 -8.17 -4.81
N LYS A 95 2.80 -8.05 -4.00
CA LYS A 95 3.97 -7.20 -4.29
C LYS A 95 4.33 -7.27 -5.79
N GLN A 96 4.65 -6.14 -6.40
CA GLN A 96 4.88 -5.97 -7.85
C GLN A 96 3.59 -6.04 -8.70
N GLY A 97 2.42 -6.14 -8.08
CA GLY A 97 1.13 -6.09 -8.74
C GLY A 97 0.44 -4.74 -8.63
N LEU A 98 -0.54 -4.52 -9.52
CA LEU A 98 -1.34 -3.31 -9.56
C LEU A 98 -2.77 -3.51 -9.02
N PHE A 99 -3.15 -4.73 -8.67
CA PHE A 99 -4.32 -4.99 -7.85
C PHE A 99 -4.08 -4.55 -6.41
N ASP A 100 -5.12 -4.29 -5.65
CA ASP A 100 -5.00 -3.74 -4.29
C ASP A 100 -4.15 -4.60 -3.35
N GLY A 101 -4.08 -5.91 -3.53
CA GLY A 101 -3.19 -6.77 -2.75
C GLY A 101 -1.70 -6.44 -2.88
N GLY A 102 -1.29 -5.75 -3.94
CA GLY A 102 0.10 -5.26 -4.09
C GLY A 102 0.32 -3.86 -3.51
N MET A 103 -0.72 -3.03 -3.43
CA MET A 103 -0.62 -1.59 -3.21
C MET A 103 -1.35 -1.09 -1.96
N HIS A 104 -2.46 -1.73 -1.57
CA HIS A 104 -3.26 -1.35 -0.41
C HIS A 104 -2.61 -1.88 0.87
N VAL A 105 -1.83 -1.03 1.53
CA VAL A 105 -1.02 -1.38 2.69
C VAL A 105 -1.58 -0.77 3.98
N PRO A 106 -1.35 -1.42 5.14
CA PRO A 106 -1.69 -0.83 6.43
C PRO A 106 -0.80 0.38 6.72
N ALA A 107 -1.44 1.43 7.28
CA ALA A 107 -0.75 2.61 7.78
C ALA A 107 -1.35 3.05 9.11
N ILE A 108 -0.51 3.56 10.01
CA ILE A 108 -0.90 4.07 11.33
C ILE A 108 -0.23 5.42 11.54
N LEU A 109 -1.00 6.41 11.96
CA LEU A 109 -0.51 7.74 12.32
C LEU A 109 -0.82 8.02 13.79
N ARG A 110 0.22 8.25 14.60
CA ARG A 110 0.12 8.71 15.99
C ARG A 110 0.62 10.15 16.08
N ALA A 111 -0.24 11.07 16.44
CA ALA A 111 0.06 12.49 16.55
C ALA A 111 -0.78 13.17 17.65
N PRO A 112 -0.51 12.90 18.95
CA PRO A 112 -1.37 13.31 20.08
C PRO A 112 -1.56 14.82 20.24
N GLY A 113 -0.69 15.63 19.63
CA GLY A 113 -0.81 17.09 19.60
C GLY A 113 -1.71 17.63 18.47
N PHE A 114 -2.10 16.77 17.52
CA PHE A 114 -2.77 17.17 16.26
C PHE A 114 -4.06 16.41 15.97
N LEU A 115 -4.18 15.15 16.43
CA LEU A 115 -5.25 14.24 16.04
C LEU A 115 -5.92 13.60 17.26
N GLU A 116 -7.22 13.43 17.17
CA GLU A 116 -7.98 12.62 18.12
C GLU A 116 -7.67 11.13 17.92
N PRO A 117 -7.54 10.35 19.01
CA PRO A 117 -7.25 8.93 18.94
C PRO A 117 -8.45 8.10 18.43
N GLY A 118 -8.15 6.87 17.96
CA GLY A 118 -9.18 5.87 17.64
C GLY A 118 -9.90 6.07 16.31
N ARG A 119 -9.48 7.04 15.50
CA ARG A 119 -10.06 7.26 14.17
C ARG A 119 -9.57 6.22 13.17
N VAL A 120 -10.49 5.72 12.35
CA VAL A 120 -10.19 4.93 11.15
C VAL A 120 -10.53 5.77 9.93
N GLU A 121 -9.57 5.95 9.03
CA GLU A 121 -9.75 6.69 7.78
C GLU A 121 -9.72 5.70 6.60
N ALA A 122 -10.83 5.61 5.87
CA ALA A 122 -11.00 4.70 4.74
C ALA A 122 -10.67 5.33 3.38
N ARG A 123 -10.55 6.66 3.32
CA ARG A 123 -10.22 7.35 2.07
C ARG A 123 -8.79 7.04 1.66
N PRO A 124 -8.54 6.77 0.37
CA PRO A 124 -7.22 6.41 -0.10
C PRO A 124 -6.24 7.59 -0.01
N MET A 125 -5.01 7.29 0.38
CA MET A 125 -3.88 8.20 0.49
C MET A 125 -2.67 7.55 -0.18
N MET A 126 -1.70 8.35 -0.60
CA MET A 126 -0.49 7.87 -1.25
C MET A 126 0.75 8.22 -0.43
N SER A 127 1.82 7.42 -0.55
CA SER A 127 3.08 7.70 0.18
C SER A 127 3.70 9.06 -0.16
N MET A 128 3.48 9.58 -1.36
CA MET A 128 3.93 10.92 -1.76
C MET A 128 3.25 12.04 -0.96
N ASP A 129 2.12 11.78 -0.30
CA ASP A 129 1.39 12.73 0.53
C ASP A 129 2.08 12.99 1.88
N LEU A 130 3.02 12.13 2.28
CA LEU A 130 3.69 12.24 3.57
C LEU A 130 4.55 13.50 3.67
N LEU A 131 5.31 13.84 2.61
CA LEU A 131 6.16 15.04 2.62
C LEU A 131 5.34 16.31 2.87
N PRO A 132 4.32 16.66 2.06
CA PRO A 132 3.52 17.85 2.31
C PRO A 132 2.75 17.80 3.64
N THR A 133 2.37 16.60 4.11
CA THR A 133 1.71 16.42 5.40
C THR A 133 2.63 16.78 6.55
N PHE A 134 3.83 16.20 6.60
CA PHE A 134 4.78 16.47 7.68
C PHE A 134 5.28 17.90 7.69
N LEU A 135 5.49 18.48 6.51
CA LEU A 135 5.81 19.92 6.42
C LEU A 135 4.68 20.78 6.98
N SER A 136 3.44 20.49 6.63
CA SER A 136 2.28 21.23 7.17
C SER A 136 2.14 21.06 8.68
N MET A 137 2.40 19.86 9.24
CA MET A 137 2.41 19.60 10.69
C MET A 137 3.53 20.36 11.40
N ALA A 138 4.66 20.57 10.72
CA ALA A 138 5.79 21.37 11.23
C ALA A 138 5.63 22.88 11.02
N GLY A 139 4.48 23.35 10.53
CA GLY A 139 4.23 24.77 10.27
C GLY A 139 4.86 25.30 8.98
N GLY A 140 5.34 24.42 8.11
CA GLY A 140 5.91 24.75 6.81
C GLY A 140 4.96 24.49 5.64
N SER A 141 5.46 24.66 4.42
CA SER A 141 4.75 24.39 3.18
C SER A 141 5.56 23.48 2.28
N ALA A 142 4.90 22.65 1.50
CA ALA A 142 5.56 21.86 0.47
C ALA A 142 6.14 22.79 -0.64
N PRO A 143 7.31 22.43 -1.20
CA PRO A 143 7.84 23.17 -2.34
C PRO A 143 6.94 23.00 -3.57
N PRO A 144 6.98 23.95 -4.52
CA PRO A 144 6.25 23.81 -5.77
C PRO A 144 6.67 22.57 -6.55
N GLY A 145 5.72 21.92 -7.24
CA GLY A 145 5.99 20.80 -8.13
C GLY A 145 6.06 19.42 -7.45
N VAL A 146 5.68 19.31 -6.17
CA VAL A 146 5.46 17.99 -5.54
C VAL A 146 4.09 17.44 -5.95
N ASP A 147 4.03 16.14 -6.26
CA ASP A 147 2.78 15.48 -6.69
C ASP A 147 1.85 15.15 -5.50
N GLY A 148 2.41 15.05 -4.30
CA GLY A 148 1.65 14.74 -3.08
C GLY A 148 0.88 15.95 -2.53
N HIS A 149 -0.18 15.65 -1.79
CA HIS A 149 -0.99 16.64 -1.07
C HIS A 149 -1.01 16.35 0.43
N SER A 150 -1.10 17.39 1.25
CA SER A 150 -1.27 17.18 2.69
C SER A 150 -2.58 16.44 2.98
N ILE A 151 -2.50 15.37 3.78
CA ILE A 151 -3.67 14.61 4.24
C ILE A 151 -4.37 15.25 5.45
N LEU A 152 -3.85 16.33 6.01
CA LEU A 152 -4.47 16.99 7.16
C LEU A 152 -5.93 17.40 6.91
N PRO A 153 -6.33 17.91 5.73
CA PRO A 153 -7.73 18.17 5.43
C PRO A 153 -8.59 16.91 5.54
N ILE A 154 -8.14 15.78 4.97
CA ILE A 154 -8.83 14.48 5.09
C ILE A 154 -9.00 14.12 6.57
N LEU A 155 -7.93 14.20 7.35
CA LEU A 155 -7.95 13.89 8.79
C LEU A 155 -8.85 14.82 9.60
N LYS A 156 -9.21 15.99 9.07
CA LYS A 156 -10.19 16.92 9.66
C LYS A 156 -11.60 16.77 9.11
N GLY A 157 -11.82 15.86 8.17
CA GLY A 157 -13.15 15.58 7.62
C GLY A 157 -13.43 16.20 6.24
N ASP A 158 -12.45 16.90 5.64
CA ASP A 158 -12.56 17.53 4.33
C ASP A 158 -12.47 16.54 3.17
N ALA A 159 -12.57 17.06 1.94
CA ALA A 159 -12.59 16.26 0.72
C ALA A 159 -11.27 15.54 0.43
N GLN A 160 -11.36 14.50 -0.41
CA GLN A 160 -10.23 13.76 -0.97
C GLN A 160 -9.32 14.69 -1.81
N PRO A 161 -7.99 14.73 -1.55
CA PRO A 161 -7.08 15.63 -2.26
C PRO A 161 -6.78 15.19 -3.69
N HIS A 162 -6.86 13.88 -3.98
CA HIS A 162 -6.60 13.34 -5.31
C HIS A 162 -7.89 12.99 -6.04
N GLU A 163 -8.17 13.68 -7.14
CA GLU A 163 -9.23 13.26 -8.07
C GLU A 163 -8.85 11.95 -8.76
N TYR A 164 -7.57 11.81 -9.15
CA TYR A 164 -7.01 10.62 -9.76
C TYR A 164 -5.72 10.21 -9.05
N MET A 165 -5.52 8.91 -8.89
CA MET A 165 -4.27 8.32 -8.41
C MET A 165 -3.74 7.37 -9.49
N PHE A 166 -2.43 7.43 -9.76
CA PHE A 166 -1.80 6.67 -10.84
C PHE A 166 -0.67 5.81 -10.31
N TRP A 167 -0.49 4.64 -10.93
CA TRP A 167 0.62 3.73 -10.64
C TRP A 167 1.15 3.11 -11.91
N GLU A 168 2.44 2.81 -11.87
CA GLU A 168 3.16 2.09 -12.91
C GLU A 168 3.94 0.93 -12.30
N PHE A 169 3.92 -0.21 -12.97
CA PHE A 169 4.85 -1.29 -12.72
C PHE A 169 5.12 -2.07 -14.02
N GLY A 170 6.36 -2.00 -14.51
CA GLY A 170 6.75 -2.58 -15.80
C GLY A 170 5.90 -2.03 -16.94
N LYS A 171 5.20 -2.93 -17.67
CA LYS A 171 4.24 -2.54 -18.71
C LYS A 171 2.85 -2.20 -18.20
N GLY A 172 2.60 -2.48 -16.92
CA GLY A 172 1.30 -2.25 -16.29
C GLY A 172 1.09 -0.79 -15.90
N ARG A 173 -0.17 -0.35 -16.01
CA ARG A 173 -0.65 0.95 -15.52
C ARG A 173 -1.90 0.76 -14.70
N ALA A 174 -2.07 1.59 -13.69
CA ALA A 174 -3.33 1.68 -12.98
C ALA A 174 -3.72 3.14 -12.79
N VAL A 175 -5.03 3.40 -12.82
CA VAL A 175 -5.61 4.67 -12.39
C VAL A 175 -6.81 4.39 -11.49
N ARG A 176 -6.91 5.13 -10.39
CA ARG A 176 -8.08 5.14 -9.51
C ARG A 176 -8.73 6.52 -9.54
N ASN A 177 -10.07 6.51 -9.65
CA ASN A 177 -10.92 7.70 -9.53
C ASN A 177 -12.10 7.34 -8.62
N GLY A 178 -12.07 7.81 -7.39
CA GLY A 178 -13.02 7.37 -6.36
C GLY A 178 -12.97 5.85 -6.15
N ASP A 179 -14.11 5.18 -6.36
CA ASP A 179 -14.24 3.74 -6.22
C ASP A 179 -13.87 2.95 -7.48
N TRP A 180 -13.65 3.63 -8.59
CA TRP A 180 -13.32 2.99 -9.85
C TRP A 180 -11.82 2.90 -10.06
N LYS A 181 -11.36 1.71 -10.44
CA LYS A 181 -9.94 1.43 -10.72
C LYS A 181 -9.80 0.68 -12.03
N LEU A 182 -9.06 1.28 -12.95
CA LEU A 182 -8.69 0.68 -14.24
C LEU A 182 -7.24 0.22 -14.19
N LEU A 183 -7.01 -1.00 -14.66
CA LEU A 183 -5.68 -1.54 -14.90
C LEU A 183 -5.49 -1.82 -16.38
N LEU A 184 -4.33 -1.46 -16.90
CA LEU A 184 -3.84 -1.83 -18.22
C LEU A 184 -2.65 -2.76 -18.06
N ASN A 185 -2.66 -3.90 -18.74
CA ASN A 185 -1.61 -4.92 -18.68
C ASN A 185 -1.19 -5.29 -17.24
N PRO A 186 -2.14 -5.65 -16.34
CA PRO A 186 -1.78 -5.97 -14.97
C PRO A 186 -0.80 -7.15 -14.93
N PRO A 187 0.27 -7.08 -14.10
CA PRO A 187 1.17 -8.21 -13.88
C PRO A 187 0.40 -9.46 -13.43
N GLN A 188 0.81 -10.61 -13.95
CA GLN A 188 0.20 -11.91 -13.63
C GLN A 188 1.05 -12.62 -12.57
N PHE A 189 0.40 -13.34 -11.66
CA PHE A 189 1.08 -14.09 -10.61
C PHE A 189 0.70 -15.57 -10.65
N PRO A 190 1.65 -16.49 -10.37
CA PRO A 190 1.35 -17.92 -10.29
C PRO A 190 0.25 -18.21 -9.28
N GLY A 191 -0.77 -18.96 -9.74
CA GLY A 191 -1.91 -19.35 -8.91
C GLY A 191 -3.04 -18.34 -8.79
N ASP A 192 -2.88 -17.13 -9.34
CA ASP A 192 -3.98 -16.19 -9.47
C ASP A 192 -4.80 -16.44 -10.76
N PRO A 193 -6.09 -16.10 -10.77
CA PRO A 193 -6.85 -16.06 -12.01
C PRO A 193 -6.20 -15.08 -13.00
N VAL A 194 -6.05 -15.52 -14.25
CA VAL A 194 -5.51 -14.67 -15.32
C VAL A 194 -6.37 -13.44 -15.49
N ALA A 195 -5.77 -12.28 -15.46
CA ALA A 195 -6.47 -11.03 -15.73
C ALA A 195 -6.38 -10.66 -17.20
N ASP A 196 -7.48 -10.11 -17.73
CA ASP A 196 -7.49 -9.47 -19.05
C ASP A 196 -6.53 -8.27 -19.08
N LYS A 197 -6.06 -7.90 -20.28
CA LYS A 197 -5.18 -6.75 -20.48
C LYS A 197 -5.79 -5.41 -20.04
N VAL A 198 -7.12 -5.33 -20.09
CA VAL A 198 -7.90 -4.20 -19.58
C VAL A 198 -8.82 -4.73 -18.50
N TRP A 199 -8.64 -4.25 -17.27
CA TRP A 199 -9.42 -4.68 -16.13
C TRP A 199 -10.00 -3.47 -15.40
N LEU A 200 -11.33 -3.41 -15.28
CA LEU A 200 -12.02 -2.34 -14.55
C LEU A 200 -12.74 -2.94 -13.34
N SER A 201 -12.47 -2.37 -12.16
CA SER A 201 -13.13 -2.74 -10.90
C SER A 201 -13.89 -1.55 -10.30
N ASN A 202 -14.97 -1.85 -9.59
CA ASN A 202 -15.58 -0.95 -8.62
C ASN A 202 -15.19 -1.45 -7.21
N LEU A 203 -14.31 -0.74 -6.53
CA LEU A 203 -13.70 -1.18 -5.26
C LEU A 203 -14.66 -1.12 -4.06
N GLU A 204 -15.73 -0.31 -4.13
CA GLU A 204 -16.79 -0.32 -3.12
C GLU A 204 -17.59 -1.63 -3.19
N ALA A 205 -18.03 -2.00 -4.39
CA ALA A 205 -18.85 -3.19 -4.61
C ALA A 205 -18.05 -4.49 -4.63
N ASP A 206 -16.78 -4.43 -5.07
CA ASP A 206 -15.88 -5.59 -5.20
C ASP A 206 -14.44 -5.20 -4.77
N PRO A 207 -14.18 -5.06 -3.47
CA PRO A 207 -12.83 -4.74 -2.97
C PRO A 207 -11.79 -5.84 -3.23
N SER A 208 -12.24 -7.01 -3.70
CA SER A 208 -11.38 -8.13 -4.09
C SER A 208 -11.01 -8.14 -5.57
N GLU A 209 -11.52 -7.18 -6.34
CA GLU A 209 -11.22 -7.02 -7.78
C GLU A 209 -11.38 -8.31 -8.59
N ARG A 210 -12.43 -9.10 -8.29
CA ARG A 210 -12.69 -10.40 -8.93
C ARG A 210 -13.47 -10.29 -10.22
N ARG A 211 -14.22 -9.21 -10.39
CA ARG A 211 -15.11 -8.98 -11.51
C ARG A 211 -14.56 -7.91 -12.44
N ASN A 212 -14.28 -8.28 -13.69
CA ASN A 212 -13.92 -7.31 -14.70
C ASN A 212 -15.19 -6.66 -15.29
N LEU A 213 -15.31 -5.34 -15.11
CA LEU A 213 -16.42 -4.53 -15.59
C LEU A 213 -16.10 -3.80 -16.90
N ALA A 214 -14.93 -4.02 -17.51
CA ALA A 214 -14.48 -3.27 -18.68
C ALA A 214 -15.46 -3.38 -19.87
N ALA A 215 -16.03 -4.55 -20.10
CA ALA A 215 -16.97 -4.76 -21.19
C ALA A 215 -18.34 -4.08 -20.96
N SER A 216 -18.78 -3.95 -19.70
CA SER A 216 -20.07 -3.32 -19.34
C SER A 216 -19.98 -1.80 -19.17
N GLU A 217 -18.76 -1.24 -19.03
CA GLU A 217 -18.51 0.18 -18.76
C GLU A 217 -17.54 0.80 -19.78
N PRO A 218 -17.78 0.68 -21.12
CA PRO A 218 -16.81 1.08 -22.13
C PRO A 218 -16.48 2.58 -22.13
N ASP A 219 -17.44 3.42 -21.80
CA ASP A 219 -17.24 4.87 -21.74
C ASP A 219 -16.33 5.27 -20.57
N ARG A 220 -16.48 4.62 -19.44
CA ARG A 220 -15.61 4.80 -18.28
C ARG A 220 -14.19 4.33 -18.57
N VAL A 221 -14.06 3.18 -19.22
CA VAL A 221 -12.76 2.66 -19.67
C VAL A 221 -12.07 3.67 -20.57
N ARG A 222 -12.73 4.22 -21.60
CA ARG A 222 -12.17 5.25 -22.49
C ARG A 222 -11.66 6.46 -21.69
N LYS A 223 -12.53 7.02 -20.84
CA LYS A 223 -12.19 8.19 -20.02
C LYS A 223 -10.95 7.93 -19.15
N LEU A 224 -10.87 6.78 -18.50
CA LEU A 224 -9.74 6.43 -17.63
C LEU A 224 -8.45 6.16 -18.43
N ILE A 225 -8.54 5.57 -19.61
CA ILE A 225 -7.40 5.42 -20.54
C ILE A 225 -6.87 6.80 -20.95
N GLU A 226 -7.74 7.75 -21.29
CA GLU A 226 -7.31 9.13 -21.62
C GLU A 226 -6.56 9.79 -20.45
N ARG A 227 -7.00 9.55 -19.20
CA ARG A 227 -6.31 10.03 -18.01
C ARG A 227 -4.94 9.38 -17.82
N ILE A 228 -4.81 8.07 -18.02
CA ILE A 228 -3.51 7.38 -18.03
C ILE A 228 -2.60 7.99 -19.09
N ARG A 229 -3.08 8.17 -20.34
CA ARG A 229 -2.29 8.76 -21.43
C ARG A 229 -1.82 10.18 -21.13
N SER A 230 -2.68 11.00 -20.51
CA SER A 230 -2.31 12.34 -20.08
C SER A 230 -1.23 12.31 -18.99
N TRP A 231 -1.37 11.44 -18.00
CA TRP A 231 -0.39 11.25 -16.94
C TRP A 231 0.95 10.71 -17.47
N GLU A 232 0.95 9.70 -18.38
CA GLU A 232 2.17 9.19 -19.02
C GLU A 232 2.96 10.30 -19.72
N ARG A 233 2.29 11.21 -20.41
CA ARG A 233 2.94 12.39 -21.03
C ARG A 233 3.50 13.34 -19.98
N TYR A 234 2.76 13.58 -18.91
CA TYR A 234 3.19 14.49 -17.84
C TYR A 234 4.46 14.00 -17.14
N VAL A 235 4.52 12.71 -16.81
CA VAL A 235 5.68 12.10 -16.15
C VAL A 235 6.76 11.59 -17.13
N ASN A 236 6.58 11.80 -18.42
CA ASN A 236 7.50 11.48 -19.50
C ASN A 236 7.90 9.98 -19.54
N ILE A 237 6.92 9.09 -19.42
CA ILE A 237 7.12 7.63 -19.55
C ILE A 237 6.48 7.11 -20.85
N PRO A 238 6.99 5.99 -21.42
CA PRO A 238 6.39 5.38 -22.59
C PRO A 238 4.92 4.98 -22.34
N ALA A 239 4.08 5.18 -23.33
CA ALA A 239 2.70 4.78 -23.27
C ALA A 239 2.58 3.25 -23.11
N ALA A 240 1.63 2.80 -22.30
CA ALA A 240 1.33 1.37 -22.18
C ALA A 240 0.84 0.81 -23.53
N ASP A 241 1.37 -0.33 -23.95
CA ASP A 241 0.92 -1.02 -25.15
C ASP A 241 -0.52 -1.50 -24.95
N LEU A 242 -1.47 -0.83 -25.56
CA LEU A 242 -2.82 -1.35 -25.73
C LEU A 242 -2.76 -2.19 -27.02
N VAL A 243 -2.62 -3.50 -26.86
CA VAL A 243 -2.76 -4.40 -28.01
C VAL A 243 -4.23 -4.41 -28.39
N GLU A 244 -4.50 -3.96 -29.61
CA GLU A 244 -5.79 -4.05 -30.29
C GLU A 244 -6.35 -5.47 -30.29
#